data_20ec6e248ea05ed78a3fb1a4267ad8b5
#
_entry.id   20ec6e248ea05ed78a3fb1a4267ad8b5
#
_cell.length_a   1.000
_cell.length_b   1.000
_cell.length_c   1.000
_cell.angle_alpha   90.00
_cell.angle_beta   90.00
_cell.angle_gamma   90.00
#
_symmetry.space_group_name_H-M   'P 1'
#
loop_
_entity.id
_entity.type
_entity.pdbx_description
1 polymer ?
#
loop_
_entity_poly.entity_id
_entity_poly.type
_entity_poly.pdbx_seq_one_letter_code
_entity_poly.pdbx_strand_id
1 'polypeptide(L)'
;MTLYILRHGETDFNRLGIVQGSGVDTDLNETGREQARAFFETYQEIDFQLVVTSKLRRTHQTVRHFLEKEIPWIQTPDINEISWGDHEGKPGTPDRIADFRNTIEHWKSGNLDASLPNGESARQLQNRLTRFVEWLKIRPEKRILVATHGRTMRCLVTMLKGLGPADMEDVPHSNTGLYVIHFQNGEFIFEMENDTSHLMNIAI
;
A
#
# COMPACT_ATOMS: atom_id res chain seq x y z
N MET A 1 8.28 -6.04 -17.45
CA MET A 1 7.46 -4.98 -16.82
C MET A 1 8.12 -4.54 -15.53
N THR A 2 8.13 -3.24 -15.22
CA THR A 2 8.63 -2.70 -13.94
C THR A 2 7.45 -2.10 -13.18
N LEU A 3 7.28 -2.52 -11.95
CA LEU A 3 6.29 -2.01 -11.01
C LEU A 3 6.96 -1.02 -10.04
N TYR A 4 6.36 0.14 -9.88
CA TYR A 4 6.69 1.13 -8.86
C TYR A 4 5.53 1.14 -7.87
N ILE A 5 5.71 0.48 -6.72
CA ILE A 5 4.65 0.34 -5.72
C ILE A 5 4.97 1.23 -4.54
N LEU A 6 4.09 2.18 -4.24
CA LEU A 6 4.29 3.06 -3.10
C LEU A 6 3.09 3.10 -2.17
N ARG A 7 3.34 3.31 -0.88
CA ARG A 7 2.31 3.60 0.10
C ARG A 7 1.87 5.06 -0.04
N HIS A 8 0.60 5.35 0.21
CA HIS A 8 0.11 6.73 0.25
C HIS A 8 0.89 7.62 1.22
N GLY A 9 0.92 8.93 0.98
CA GLY A 9 1.49 9.94 1.86
C GLY A 9 0.80 10.01 3.22
N GLU A 10 1.39 10.74 4.16
CA GLU A 10 0.89 10.85 5.53
C GLU A 10 -0.51 11.47 5.58
N THR A 11 -1.34 10.97 6.50
CA THR A 11 -2.64 11.50 6.88
C THR A 11 -2.61 11.91 8.36
N ASP A 12 -3.56 12.74 8.82
CA ASP A 12 -3.66 13.05 10.24
C ASP A 12 -3.89 11.80 11.10
N PHE A 13 -4.58 10.78 10.57
CA PHE A 13 -4.76 9.53 11.30
C PHE A 13 -3.46 8.74 11.44
N ASN A 14 -2.55 8.78 10.45
CA ASN A 14 -1.21 8.21 10.61
C ASN A 14 -0.45 8.90 11.74
N ARG A 15 -0.42 10.24 11.73
CA ARG A 15 0.26 11.07 12.73
C ARG A 15 -0.30 10.85 14.15
N LEU A 16 -1.60 10.63 14.27
CA LEU A 16 -2.30 10.41 15.54
C LEU A 16 -2.35 8.94 15.99
N GLY A 17 -1.82 7.99 15.20
CA GLY A 17 -1.90 6.57 15.49
C GLY A 17 -3.32 6.01 15.47
N ILE A 18 -4.23 6.63 14.70
CA ILE A 18 -5.60 6.16 14.53
C ILE A 18 -5.64 5.16 13.39
N VAL A 19 -6.27 4.01 13.63
CA VAL A 19 -6.38 2.94 12.64
C VAL A 19 -7.22 3.37 11.45
N GLN A 20 -6.65 3.24 10.25
CA GLN A 20 -7.33 3.49 8.99
C GLN A 20 -7.40 2.20 8.17
N GLY A 21 -8.59 1.72 7.95
CA GLY A 21 -8.84 0.63 6.99
C GLY A 21 -9.53 1.13 5.73
N SER A 22 -10.22 0.23 5.06
CA SER A 22 -10.97 0.52 3.84
C SER A 22 -12.26 1.31 4.09
N GLY A 23 -12.80 1.28 5.29
CA GLY A 23 -14.00 2.01 5.67
C GLY A 23 -13.76 3.48 6.05
N VAL A 24 -12.50 3.91 6.13
CA VAL A 24 -12.10 5.29 6.44
C VAL A 24 -11.36 5.92 5.27
N ASP A 25 -11.93 6.98 4.71
CA ASP A 25 -11.39 7.68 3.54
C ASP A 25 -10.95 9.11 3.88
N THR A 26 -9.77 9.22 4.52
CA THR A 26 -9.14 10.48 4.90
C THR A 26 -8.31 11.07 3.77
N ASP A 27 -8.14 12.39 3.80
CA ASP A 27 -7.21 13.13 2.93
C ASP A 27 -5.76 13.02 3.45
N LEU A 28 -4.79 13.32 2.59
CA LEU A 28 -3.41 13.59 3.01
C LEU A 28 -3.41 14.86 3.89
N ASN A 29 -2.57 14.86 4.93
CA ASN A 29 -2.23 16.09 5.65
C ASN A 29 -1.16 16.89 4.88
N GLU A 30 -0.65 17.99 5.45
CA GLU A 30 0.35 18.83 4.80
C GLU A 30 1.63 18.04 4.48
N THR A 31 2.15 17.31 5.48
CA THR A 31 3.32 16.44 5.31
C THR A 31 3.11 15.43 4.17
N GLY A 32 1.94 14.78 4.11
CA GLY A 32 1.63 13.83 3.05
C GLY A 32 1.56 14.46 1.65
N ARG A 33 1.11 15.72 1.54
CA ARG A 33 1.15 16.46 0.27
C ARG A 33 2.58 16.81 -0.15
N GLU A 34 3.43 17.19 0.80
CA GLU A 34 4.86 17.43 0.51
C GLU A 34 5.59 16.15 0.12
N GLN A 35 5.32 15.03 0.79
CA GLN A 35 5.83 13.71 0.41
C GLN A 35 5.41 13.34 -1.02
N ALA A 36 4.15 13.55 -1.38
CA ALA A 36 3.64 13.29 -2.73
C ALA A 36 4.33 14.18 -3.79
N ARG A 37 4.57 15.46 -3.47
CA ARG A 37 5.30 16.39 -4.34
C ARG A 37 6.75 15.96 -4.53
N ALA A 38 7.48 15.65 -3.46
CA ALA A 38 8.86 15.19 -3.52
C ALA A 38 9.01 13.89 -4.33
N PHE A 39 8.07 12.96 -4.17
CA PHE A 39 8.00 11.76 -5.00
C PHE A 39 7.83 12.10 -6.48
N PHE A 40 6.89 13.00 -6.82
CA PHE A 40 6.71 13.45 -8.19
C PHE A 40 7.97 14.12 -8.76
N GLU A 41 8.57 15.08 -8.05
CA GLU A 41 9.77 15.80 -8.49
C GLU A 41 10.94 14.84 -8.79
N THR A 42 11.06 13.75 -8.02
CA THR A 42 12.12 12.76 -8.20
C THR A 42 11.86 11.82 -9.39
N TYR A 43 10.61 11.42 -9.59
CA TYR A 43 10.27 10.37 -10.55
C TYR A 43 9.48 10.86 -11.78
N GLN A 44 9.31 12.18 -11.98
CA GLN A 44 8.52 12.75 -13.05
C GLN A 44 9.03 12.44 -14.48
N GLU A 45 10.33 12.16 -14.62
CA GLU A 45 10.94 11.79 -15.91
C GLU A 45 10.74 10.31 -16.27
N ILE A 46 10.20 9.51 -15.36
CA ILE A 46 9.86 8.13 -15.68
C ILE A 46 8.59 8.13 -16.55
N ASP A 47 8.71 7.52 -17.72
CA ASP A 47 7.58 7.33 -18.63
C ASP A 47 6.65 6.23 -18.11
N PHE A 48 5.82 6.56 -17.10
CA PHE A 48 4.75 5.67 -16.63
C PHE A 48 3.67 5.55 -17.69
N GLN A 49 3.29 4.32 -18.00
CA GLN A 49 2.27 4.02 -19.02
C GLN A 49 0.91 3.70 -18.40
N LEU A 50 0.88 3.49 -17.10
CA LEU A 50 -0.35 3.25 -16.33
C LEU A 50 -0.11 3.67 -14.87
N VAL A 51 -1.11 4.35 -14.30
CA VAL A 51 -1.22 4.58 -12.86
C VAL A 51 -2.36 3.72 -12.33
N VAL A 52 -2.12 2.98 -11.25
CA VAL A 52 -3.12 2.18 -10.57
C VAL A 52 -3.23 2.65 -9.12
N THR A 53 -4.43 2.94 -8.67
CA THR A 53 -4.69 3.35 -7.28
C THR A 53 -5.77 2.48 -6.65
N SER A 54 -5.82 2.48 -5.34
CA SER A 54 -7.00 2.02 -4.62
C SER A 54 -8.21 2.94 -4.89
N LYS A 55 -9.35 2.63 -4.32
CA LYS A 55 -10.54 3.51 -4.36
C LYS A 55 -10.47 4.68 -3.34
N LEU A 56 -9.47 4.70 -2.45
CA LEU A 56 -9.39 5.64 -1.35
C LEU A 56 -8.61 6.90 -1.74
N ARG A 57 -9.15 8.07 -1.42
CA ARG A 57 -8.65 9.39 -1.84
C ARG A 57 -7.16 9.61 -1.56
N ARG A 58 -6.65 9.17 -0.41
CA ARG A 58 -5.24 9.33 -0.03
C ARG A 58 -4.27 8.75 -1.05
N THR A 59 -4.63 7.65 -1.75
CA THR A 59 -3.79 7.11 -2.83
C THR A 59 -3.85 7.97 -4.10
N HIS A 60 -5.03 8.51 -4.45
CA HIS A 60 -5.20 9.43 -5.58
C HIS A 60 -4.39 10.71 -5.37
N GLN A 61 -4.49 11.28 -4.18
CA GLN A 61 -3.78 12.50 -3.81
C GLN A 61 -2.26 12.31 -3.82
N THR A 62 -1.78 11.12 -3.45
CA THR A 62 -0.35 10.79 -3.46
C THR A 62 0.25 10.81 -4.87
N VAL A 63 -0.50 10.38 -5.87
CA VAL A 63 -0.03 10.31 -7.26
C VAL A 63 -0.64 11.40 -8.16
N ARG A 64 -1.31 12.40 -7.57
CA ARG A 64 -2.08 13.42 -8.29
C ARG A 64 -1.30 14.06 -9.44
N HIS A 65 -0.05 14.45 -9.21
CA HIS A 65 0.75 15.13 -10.23
C HIS A 65 1.07 14.24 -11.45
N PHE A 66 1.09 12.91 -11.29
CA PHE A 66 1.18 11.98 -12.41
C PHE A 66 -0.16 11.87 -13.16
N LEU A 67 -1.29 11.96 -12.45
CA LEU A 67 -2.62 11.98 -13.08
C LEU A 67 -2.84 13.25 -13.90
N GLU A 68 -2.28 14.37 -13.49
CA GLU A 68 -2.30 15.65 -14.22
C GLU A 68 -1.51 15.57 -15.55
N LYS A 69 -0.65 14.55 -15.75
CA LYS A 69 0.04 14.26 -17.03
C LYS A 69 -0.79 13.41 -18.01
N GLU A 70 -2.08 13.20 -17.74
CA GLU A 70 -3.00 12.41 -18.57
C GLU A 70 -2.56 10.95 -18.80
N ILE A 71 -1.74 10.39 -17.89
CA ILE A 71 -1.38 8.97 -17.92
C ILE A 71 -2.65 8.14 -17.67
N PRO A 72 -2.88 7.04 -18.42
CA PRO A 72 -3.99 6.13 -18.17
C PRO A 72 -4.09 5.74 -16.71
N TRP A 73 -5.28 5.85 -16.12
CA TRP A 73 -5.51 5.65 -14.68
C TRP A 73 -6.62 4.63 -14.42
N ILE A 74 -6.31 3.65 -13.59
CA ILE A 74 -7.25 2.62 -13.13
C ILE A 74 -7.35 2.65 -11.61
N GLN A 75 -8.58 2.67 -11.11
CA GLN A 75 -8.89 2.50 -9.70
C GLN A 75 -9.42 1.09 -9.46
N THR A 76 -8.87 0.38 -8.48
CA THR A 76 -9.34 -0.96 -8.11
C THR A 76 -9.50 -1.15 -6.60
N PRO A 77 -10.59 -1.80 -6.14
CA PRO A 77 -10.75 -2.15 -4.74
C PRO A 77 -9.80 -3.27 -4.30
N ASP A 78 -9.20 -4.01 -5.23
CA ASP A 78 -8.30 -5.13 -4.90
C ASP A 78 -7.04 -4.68 -4.14
N ILE A 79 -6.66 -3.40 -4.25
CA ILE A 79 -5.55 -2.80 -3.49
C ILE A 79 -6.01 -1.74 -2.48
N ASN A 80 -7.28 -1.71 -2.08
CA ASN A 80 -7.73 -0.93 -0.92
C ASN A 80 -6.98 -1.38 0.33
N GLU A 81 -6.90 -0.53 1.36
CA GLU A 81 -6.41 -0.98 2.66
C GLU A 81 -7.30 -2.11 3.19
N ILE A 82 -6.74 -2.99 4.03
CA ILE A 82 -7.51 -4.00 4.74
C ILE A 82 -8.61 -3.32 5.57
N SER A 83 -9.78 -3.95 5.68
CA SER A 83 -10.77 -3.50 6.65
C SER A 83 -10.38 -3.94 8.06
N TRP A 84 -10.25 -2.98 8.97
CA TRP A 84 -10.05 -3.22 10.39
C TRP A 84 -11.37 -3.23 11.18
N GLY A 85 -12.51 -3.21 10.48
CA GLY A 85 -13.85 -3.31 11.05
C GLY A 85 -14.11 -2.25 12.12
N ASP A 86 -14.58 -2.69 13.29
CA ASP A 86 -15.00 -1.81 14.38
C ASP A 86 -13.87 -0.99 15.01
N HIS A 87 -12.62 -1.22 14.65
CA HIS A 87 -11.46 -0.46 15.14
C HIS A 87 -11.16 0.78 14.29
N GLU A 88 -11.73 0.89 13.08
CA GLU A 88 -11.45 2.00 12.16
C GLU A 88 -11.93 3.35 12.69
N GLY A 89 -11.11 4.38 12.52
CA GLY A 89 -11.42 5.74 12.93
C GLY A 89 -11.41 5.96 14.45
N LYS A 90 -10.98 4.98 15.22
CA LYS A 90 -10.99 5.05 16.69
C LYS A 90 -9.56 5.13 17.25
N PRO A 91 -9.35 5.87 18.34
CA PRO A 91 -8.06 5.92 19.04
C PRO A 91 -7.64 4.54 19.55
N GLY A 92 -6.34 4.30 19.59
CA GLY A 92 -5.76 3.10 20.19
C GLY A 92 -5.93 3.10 21.71
N THR A 93 -6.93 2.37 22.23
CA THR A 93 -7.02 2.04 23.66
C THR A 93 -6.17 0.79 23.94
N PRO A 94 -5.77 0.54 25.21
CA PRO A 94 -5.04 -0.69 25.56
C PRO A 94 -5.71 -1.97 25.03
N ASP A 95 -7.02 -2.08 25.16
CA ASP A 95 -7.78 -3.23 24.68
C ASP A 95 -7.73 -3.37 23.15
N ARG A 96 -7.96 -2.27 22.40
CA ARG A 96 -7.88 -2.29 20.93
C ARG A 96 -6.48 -2.63 20.42
N ILE A 97 -5.45 -2.13 21.12
CA ILE A 97 -4.06 -2.46 20.80
C ILE A 97 -3.80 -3.96 21.05
N ALA A 98 -4.34 -4.51 22.13
CA ALA A 98 -4.23 -5.94 22.45
C ALA A 98 -4.96 -6.79 21.39
N ASP A 99 -6.19 -6.45 21.02
CA ASP A 99 -6.96 -7.13 19.97
C ASP A 99 -6.22 -7.13 18.63
N PHE A 100 -5.69 -5.97 18.23
CA PHE A 100 -4.89 -5.84 17.01
C PHE A 100 -3.65 -6.75 17.07
N ARG A 101 -2.87 -6.71 18.15
CA ARG A 101 -1.68 -7.55 18.33
C ARG A 101 -2.03 -9.03 18.29
N ASN A 102 -3.09 -9.43 18.98
CA ASN A 102 -3.56 -10.80 18.98
C ASN A 102 -3.93 -11.28 17.57
N THR A 103 -4.62 -10.45 16.79
CA THR A 103 -4.95 -10.77 15.39
C THR A 103 -3.68 -10.97 14.56
N ILE A 104 -2.67 -10.11 14.73
CA ILE A 104 -1.38 -10.26 14.04
C ILE A 104 -0.65 -11.55 14.46
N GLU A 105 -0.64 -11.90 15.75
CA GLU A 105 -0.02 -13.14 16.20
C GLU A 105 -0.74 -14.39 15.67
N HIS A 106 -2.07 -14.34 15.51
CA HIS A 106 -2.80 -15.39 14.80
C HIS A 106 -2.32 -15.55 13.36
N TRP A 107 -2.13 -14.46 12.61
CA TRP A 107 -1.62 -14.53 11.23
C TRP A 107 -0.22 -15.11 11.17
N LYS A 108 0.70 -14.67 12.05
CA LYS A 108 2.07 -15.24 12.16
C LYS A 108 2.07 -16.72 12.46
N SER A 109 1.12 -17.20 13.27
CA SER A 109 0.99 -18.64 13.59
C SER A 109 0.29 -19.45 12.50
N GLY A 110 -0.08 -18.82 11.36
CA GLY A 110 -0.73 -19.47 10.24
C GLY A 110 -2.26 -19.46 10.27
N ASN A 111 -2.88 -18.92 11.33
CA ASN A 111 -4.34 -18.70 11.37
C ASN A 111 -4.70 -17.41 10.60
N LEU A 112 -4.69 -17.50 9.27
CA LEU A 112 -4.93 -16.37 8.38
C LEU A 112 -6.41 -15.93 8.33
N ASP A 113 -7.32 -16.70 8.90
CA ASP A 113 -8.75 -16.42 8.91
C ASP A 113 -9.18 -15.57 10.12
N ALA A 114 -8.28 -15.35 11.09
CA ALA A 114 -8.51 -14.42 12.18
C ALA A 114 -8.72 -12.99 11.67
N SER A 115 -9.67 -12.27 12.26
CA SER A 115 -9.94 -10.85 11.96
C SER A 115 -10.45 -10.12 13.21
N LEU A 116 -10.35 -8.81 13.20
CA LEU A 116 -11.09 -7.98 14.15
C LEU A 116 -12.60 -8.06 13.85
N PRO A 117 -13.48 -7.74 14.82
CA PRO A 117 -14.93 -7.73 14.59
C PRO A 117 -15.30 -6.87 13.37
N ASN A 118 -16.08 -7.46 12.45
CA ASN A 118 -16.47 -6.86 11.17
C ASN A 118 -15.30 -6.46 10.24
N GLY A 119 -14.09 -6.94 10.52
CA GLY A 119 -12.88 -6.68 9.72
C GLY A 119 -12.60 -7.75 8.67
N GLU A 120 -11.63 -7.47 7.82
CA GLU A 120 -11.10 -8.38 6.82
C GLU A 120 -9.96 -9.23 7.42
N SER A 121 -9.90 -10.51 7.08
CA SER A 121 -8.80 -11.39 7.48
C SER A 121 -7.62 -11.30 6.50
N ALA A 122 -6.43 -11.78 6.92
CA ALA A 122 -5.27 -11.86 6.04
C ALA A 122 -5.54 -12.75 4.81
N ARG A 123 -6.33 -13.81 4.96
CA ARG A 123 -6.74 -14.66 3.83
C ARG A 123 -7.61 -13.93 2.83
N GLN A 124 -8.58 -13.15 3.27
CA GLN A 124 -9.43 -12.34 2.40
C GLN A 124 -8.60 -11.30 1.65
N LEU A 125 -7.68 -10.62 2.35
CA LEU A 125 -6.72 -9.70 1.75
C LEU A 125 -5.87 -10.41 0.69
N GLN A 126 -5.28 -11.56 1.00
CA GLN A 126 -4.50 -12.37 0.07
C GLN A 126 -5.31 -12.73 -1.19
N ASN A 127 -6.56 -13.17 -1.01
CA ASN A 127 -7.40 -13.58 -2.14
C ASN A 127 -7.66 -12.44 -3.14
N ARG A 128 -7.93 -11.21 -2.65
CA ARG A 128 -8.11 -10.07 -3.57
C ARG A 128 -6.80 -9.62 -4.20
N LEU A 129 -5.69 -9.69 -3.46
CA LEU A 129 -4.36 -9.38 -4.01
C LEU A 129 -3.90 -10.41 -5.04
N THR A 130 -4.28 -11.68 -4.90
CA THR A 130 -4.01 -12.70 -5.92
C THR A 130 -4.64 -12.30 -7.27
N ARG A 131 -5.91 -11.86 -7.27
CA ARG A 131 -6.56 -11.37 -8.50
C ARG A 131 -5.82 -10.17 -9.09
N PHE A 132 -5.37 -9.25 -8.24
CA PHE A 132 -4.60 -8.09 -8.68
C PHE A 132 -3.25 -8.48 -9.30
N VAL A 133 -2.51 -9.40 -8.69
CA VAL A 133 -1.23 -9.91 -9.20
C VAL A 133 -1.41 -10.62 -10.55
N GLU A 134 -2.43 -11.49 -10.68
CA GLU A 134 -2.71 -12.16 -11.95
C GLU A 134 -3.11 -11.16 -13.04
N TRP A 135 -3.87 -10.13 -12.67
CA TRP A 135 -4.19 -9.03 -13.59
C TRP A 135 -2.94 -8.25 -14.01
N LEU A 136 -1.99 -7.97 -13.09
CA LEU A 136 -0.72 -7.31 -13.42
C LEU A 136 0.12 -8.13 -14.40
N LYS A 137 0.22 -9.45 -14.23
CA LYS A 137 1.07 -10.32 -15.05
C LYS A 137 0.74 -10.30 -16.55
N ILE A 138 -0.51 -9.99 -16.90
CA ILE A 138 -0.98 -9.95 -18.28
C ILE A 138 -1.00 -8.54 -18.89
N ARG A 139 -0.51 -7.52 -18.16
CA ARG A 139 -0.49 -6.13 -18.63
C ARG A 139 0.58 -5.92 -19.69
N PRO A 140 0.27 -5.19 -20.78
CA PRO A 140 1.24 -4.86 -21.81
C PRO A 140 2.19 -3.70 -21.44
N GLU A 141 1.82 -2.90 -20.44
CA GLU A 141 2.58 -1.73 -20.03
C GLU A 141 3.93 -2.13 -19.42
N LYS A 142 4.97 -1.39 -19.78
CA LYS A 142 6.33 -1.66 -19.32
C LYS A 142 6.64 -1.04 -17.97
N ARG A 143 5.99 0.08 -17.62
CA ARG A 143 6.17 0.81 -16.36
C ARG A 143 4.83 1.19 -15.78
N ILE A 144 4.52 0.66 -14.61
CA ILE A 144 3.24 0.84 -13.91
C ILE A 144 3.53 1.44 -12.54
N LEU A 145 2.88 2.58 -12.23
CA LEU A 145 2.88 3.18 -10.89
C LEU A 145 1.66 2.68 -10.12
N VAL A 146 1.88 2.09 -8.95
CA VAL A 146 0.82 1.54 -8.07
C VAL A 146 0.86 2.25 -6.73
N ALA A 147 -0.23 2.95 -6.37
CA ALA A 147 -0.36 3.56 -5.05
C ALA A 147 -1.36 2.79 -4.18
N THR A 148 -0.88 2.33 -3.03
CA THR A 148 -1.64 1.49 -2.11
C THR A 148 -1.42 1.89 -0.64
N HIS A 149 -1.60 0.98 0.30
CA HIS A 149 -1.68 1.23 1.74
C HIS A 149 -0.73 0.34 2.53
N GLY A 150 -0.56 0.62 3.81
CA GLY A 150 0.45 -0.02 4.64
C GLY A 150 0.29 -1.54 4.74
N ARG A 151 -0.85 -2.04 5.22
CA ARG A 151 -1.08 -3.48 5.39
C ARG A 151 -1.18 -4.20 4.05
N THR A 152 -1.88 -3.60 3.12
CA THR A 152 -2.03 -4.12 1.76
C THR A 152 -0.69 -4.22 1.04
N MET A 153 0.18 -3.22 1.15
CA MET A 153 1.54 -3.26 0.58
C MET A 153 2.37 -4.38 1.19
N ARG A 154 2.37 -4.54 2.53
CA ARG A 154 3.08 -5.64 3.20
C ARG A 154 2.66 -6.99 2.64
N CYS A 155 1.36 -7.27 2.58
CA CYS A 155 0.85 -8.52 2.04
C CYS A 155 1.21 -8.70 0.56
N LEU A 156 1.04 -7.65 -0.26
CA LEU A 156 1.38 -7.68 -1.69
C LEU A 156 2.87 -7.98 -1.91
N VAL A 157 3.77 -7.24 -1.25
CA VAL A 157 5.22 -7.43 -1.36
C VAL A 157 5.63 -8.84 -0.91
N THR A 158 5.08 -9.33 0.19
CA THR A 158 5.31 -10.70 0.68
C THR A 158 4.91 -11.74 -0.37
N MET A 159 3.75 -11.59 -0.99
CA MET A 159 3.29 -12.47 -2.07
C MET A 159 4.20 -12.42 -3.31
N LEU A 160 4.67 -11.22 -3.69
CA LEU A 160 5.60 -11.06 -4.83
C LEU A 160 6.98 -11.66 -4.53
N LYS A 161 7.37 -11.81 -3.25
CA LYS A 161 8.56 -12.55 -2.81
C LYS A 161 8.34 -14.07 -2.78
N GLY A 162 7.15 -14.56 -3.11
CA GLY A 162 6.81 -15.98 -3.04
C GLY A 162 6.58 -16.50 -1.62
N LEU A 163 6.39 -15.61 -0.65
CA LEU A 163 6.12 -15.92 0.75
C LEU A 163 4.62 -15.84 1.07
N GLY A 164 4.22 -16.30 2.24
CA GLY A 164 2.84 -16.26 2.72
C GLY A 164 2.51 -15.02 3.55
N PRO A 165 1.21 -14.67 3.74
CA PRO A 165 0.82 -13.52 4.56
C PRO A 165 1.30 -13.59 6.02
N ALA A 166 1.68 -14.76 6.53
CA ALA A 166 2.29 -14.91 7.86
C ALA A 166 3.59 -14.12 8.01
N ASP A 167 4.31 -13.91 6.90
CA ASP A 167 5.62 -13.24 6.86
C ASP A 167 5.51 -11.72 6.60
N MET A 168 4.30 -11.17 6.48
CA MET A 168 4.12 -9.78 6.07
C MET A 168 4.62 -8.74 7.10
N GLU A 169 4.82 -9.12 8.35
CA GLU A 169 5.30 -8.21 9.39
C GLU A 169 6.76 -7.76 9.16
N ASP A 170 7.55 -8.54 8.43
CA ASP A 170 8.94 -8.23 8.13
C ASP A 170 9.11 -7.22 6.97
N VAL A 171 8.02 -6.86 6.29
CA VAL A 171 8.03 -5.91 5.17
C VAL A 171 7.92 -4.47 5.69
N PRO A 172 8.95 -3.62 5.50
CA PRO A 172 8.88 -2.20 5.84
C PRO A 172 7.90 -1.44 4.92
N HIS A 173 7.30 -0.33 5.41
CA HIS A 173 6.24 0.37 4.69
C HIS A 173 6.08 1.84 5.12
N SER A 174 7.10 2.65 4.93
CA SER A 174 7.04 4.10 5.19
C SER A 174 5.96 4.80 4.34
N ASN A 175 5.44 5.94 4.79
CA ASN A 175 4.63 6.79 3.91
C ASN A 175 5.47 7.20 2.69
N THR A 176 4.90 7.10 1.51
CA THR A 176 5.59 7.18 0.21
C THR A 176 6.83 6.29 0.04
N GLY A 177 7.07 5.30 0.93
CA GLY A 177 8.11 4.29 0.73
C GLY A 177 7.86 3.52 -0.56
N LEU A 178 8.88 3.46 -1.41
CA LEU A 178 8.84 2.93 -2.77
C LEU A 178 9.45 1.54 -2.85
N TYR A 179 8.76 0.64 -3.53
CA TYR A 179 9.30 -0.63 -4.03
C TYR A 179 9.41 -0.56 -5.55
N VAL A 180 10.59 -0.88 -6.10
CA VAL A 180 10.79 -1.07 -7.55
C VAL A 180 11.02 -2.55 -7.81
N ILE A 181 10.16 -3.15 -8.63
CA ILE A 181 10.10 -4.59 -8.84
C ILE A 181 9.99 -4.89 -10.32
N HIS A 182 10.87 -5.72 -10.84
CA HIS A 182 10.85 -6.18 -12.22
C HIS A 182 10.12 -7.52 -12.34
N PHE A 183 9.17 -7.62 -13.25
CA PHE A 183 8.56 -8.89 -13.62
C PHE A 183 9.17 -9.37 -14.94
N GLN A 184 9.93 -10.46 -14.88
CA GLN A 184 10.66 -11.04 -16.03
C GLN A 184 10.62 -12.57 -15.94
N ASN A 185 10.33 -13.24 -17.05
CA ASN A 185 10.34 -14.71 -17.15
C ASN A 185 9.46 -15.41 -16.10
N GLY A 186 8.37 -14.76 -15.66
CA GLY A 186 7.46 -15.29 -14.62
C GLY A 186 7.87 -15.01 -13.18
N GLU A 187 8.99 -14.34 -12.95
CA GLU A 187 9.54 -14.05 -11.63
C GLU A 187 9.52 -12.55 -11.31
N PHE A 188 9.39 -12.22 -10.02
CA PHE A 188 9.49 -10.85 -9.50
C PHE A 188 10.87 -10.64 -8.86
N ILE A 189 11.63 -9.68 -9.39
CA ILE A 189 12.99 -9.34 -8.96
C ILE A 189 12.94 -7.95 -8.33
N PHE A 190 13.35 -7.86 -7.07
CA PHE A 190 13.33 -6.61 -6.30
C PHE A 190 14.61 -5.81 -6.56
N GLU A 191 14.45 -4.56 -7.01
CA GLU A 191 15.53 -3.58 -7.19
C GLU A 191 15.62 -2.63 -6.01
N MET A 192 14.47 -2.12 -5.52
CA MET A 192 14.38 -1.24 -4.36
C MET A 192 13.31 -1.72 -3.40
N GLU A 193 13.58 -1.58 -2.10
CA GLU A 193 12.65 -1.95 -1.03
C GLU A 193 12.48 -0.80 -0.03
N ASN A 194 11.25 -0.30 0.07
CA ASN A 194 10.88 0.81 0.98
C ASN A 194 11.82 2.02 0.88
N ASP A 195 12.26 2.36 -0.34
CA ASP A 195 13.13 3.51 -0.54
C ASP A 195 12.38 4.82 -0.25
N THR A 196 13.03 5.68 0.53
CA THR A 196 12.52 7.01 0.92
C THR A 196 13.50 8.12 0.57
N SER A 197 14.45 7.87 -0.32
CA SER A 197 15.51 8.81 -0.71
C SER A 197 14.96 10.15 -1.23
N HIS A 198 13.80 10.14 -1.89
CA HIS A 198 13.09 11.33 -2.34
C HIS A 198 12.66 12.27 -1.18
N LEU A 199 12.62 11.78 0.06
CA LEU A 199 12.22 12.57 1.24
C LEU A 199 13.40 13.28 1.92
N MET A 200 14.65 13.03 1.52
CA MET A 200 15.84 13.56 2.23
C MET A 200 15.93 15.09 2.26
N ASN A 201 15.26 15.78 1.35
CA ASN A 201 15.31 17.23 1.22
C ASN A 201 14.04 17.95 1.69
N ILE A 202 13.07 17.24 2.24
CA ILE A 202 11.89 17.86 2.83
C ILE A 202 12.03 17.94 4.36
N ALA A 203 11.75 19.11 4.90
CA ALA A 203 11.66 19.31 6.36
C ALA A 203 10.38 18.64 6.85
N ILE A 204 10.53 17.44 7.42
CA ILE A 204 9.41 16.68 8.04
C ILE A 204 9.42 16.92 9.55
#